data_bc283847690e75b1459e4c59a664bf1a
#
_entry.id   bc283847690e75b1459e4c59a664bf1a
#
_cell.length_a   1.000
_cell.length_b   1.000
_cell.length_c   1.000
_cell.angle_alpha   90.00
_cell.angle_beta   90.00
_cell.angle_gamma   90.00
#
_symmetry.space_group_name_H-M   'P 1'
#
loop_
_entity.id
_entity.type
_entity.pdbx_description
1 polymer ?
#
loop_
_entity_poly.entity_id
_entity_poly.type
_entity_poly.pdbx_seq_one_letter_code
_entity_poly.pdbx_strand_id
1 'polypeptide(L)'
;MTNRDLLMYNGYEDTIVFENPSFEGALVGVSSDDRAIYSYDAMVKSAIQQEGWTEEEAIDWIDYNTIRSLSYIENGPIILYSLLDD
;
A
#
# COMPACT_ATOMS: atom_id res chain seq x y z
N MET A 1 7.46 13.45 0.88
CA MET A 1 8.21 12.24 1.27
C MET A 1 7.51 11.01 0.70
N THR A 2 8.25 10.19 -0.03
CA THR A 2 7.67 8.95 -0.58
C THR A 2 7.57 7.88 0.50
N ASN A 3 6.83 6.81 0.20
CA ASN A 3 6.75 5.68 1.12
C ASN A 3 8.13 5.09 1.39
N ARG A 4 8.96 4.97 0.35
CA ARG A 4 10.34 4.49 0.50
C ARG A 4 11.14 5.40 1.42
N ASP A 5 11.03 6.71 1.25
CA ASP A 5 11.73 7.68 2.11
C ASP A 5 11.30 7.56 3.56
N LEU A 6 9.99 7.38 3.78
CA LEU A 6 9.45 7.25 5.13
C LEU A 6 10.02 6.00 5.83
N LEU A 7 10.12 4.89 5.12
CA LEU A 7 10.70 3.66 5.66
C LEU A 7 12.19 3.81 5.92
N MET A 8 12.93 4.41 5.01
CA MET A 8 14.37 4.65 5.17
C MET A 8 14.65 5.54 6.37
N TYR A 9 13.85 6.60 6.52
CA TYR A 9 13.99 7.51 7.65
C TYR A 9 13.81 6.81 9.00
N ASN A 10 12.97 5.78 9.03
CA ASN A 10 12.68 5.02 10.25
C ASN A 10 13.52 3.74 10.39
N GLY A 11 14.50 3.51 9.53
CA GLY A 11 15.40 2.39 9.65
C GLY A 11 14.95 1.11 8.95
N TYR A 12 13.97 1.17 8.06
CA TYR A 12 13.42 0.01 7.35
C TYR A 12 13.78 0.06 5.86
N GLU A 13 15.06 0.17 5.55
CA GLU A 13 15.53 0.36 4.17
C GLU A 13 15.33 -0.86 3.26
N ASP A 14 15.24 -2.06 3.83
CA ASP A 14 15.07 -3.29 3.05
C ASP A 14 13.61 -3.76 2.96
N THR A 15 12.69 -3.00 3.52
CA THR A 15 11.27 -3.37 3.50
C THR A 15 10.70 -3.20 2.10
N ILE A 16 9.94 -4.21 1.65
CA ILE A 16 9.34 -4.21 0.31
C ILE A 16 8.16 -3.26 0.26
N VAL A 17 8.09 -2.43 -0.77
CA VAL A 17 6.99 -1.49 -1.01
C VAL A 17 6.38 -1.72 -2.39
N PHE A 18 5.15 -1.23 -2.59
CA PHE A 18 4.56 -1.19 -3.93
C PHE A 18 5.19 -0.06 -4.74
N GLU A 19 5.37 -0.29 -6.05
CA GLU A 19 6.03 0.70 -6.91
C GLU A 19 5.18 1.23 -8.07
N ASN A 20 4.34 0.43 -8.69
CA ASN A 20 3.56 0.88 -9.85
C ASN A 20 2.13 0.34 -9.79
N PRO A 21 1.20 1.06 -9.16
CA PRO A 21 1.36 2.34 -8.48
C PRO A 21 2.02 2.19 -7.11
N SER A 22 2.61 3.27 -6.63
CA SER A 22 3.30 3.27 -5.34
C SER A 22 2.36 3.46 -4.15
N PHE A 23 1.13 3.91 -4.39
CA PHE A 23 0.14 4.20 -3.36
C PHE A 23 0.70 5.14 -2.28
N GLU A 24 1.29 6.25 -2.73
CA GLU A 24 1.86 7.24 -1.81
C GLU A 24 0.79 7.77 -0.86
N GLY A 25 1.16 7.87 0.41
CA GLY A 25 0.24 8.27 1.47
C GLY A 25 -0.57 7.14 2.06
N ALA A 26 -0.48 5.92 1.52
CA ALA A 26 -1.24 4.78 2.02
C ALA A 26 -0.45 3.90 3.01
N LEU A 27 0.85 4.10 3.11
CA LEU A 27 1.68 3.38 4.07
C LEU A 27 1.38 3.91 5.48
N VAL A 28 0.93 3.03 6.37
CA VAL A 28 0.50 3.43 7.72
C VAL A 28 1.36 2.86 8.84
N GLY A 29 2.21 1.90 8.54
CA GLY A 29 3.05 1.33 9.57
C GLY A 29 3.89 0.15 9.07
N VAL A 30 4.55 -0.50 10.03
CA VAL A 30 5.38 -1.67 9.78
C VAL A 30 4.99 -2.73 10.81
N SER A 31 4.85 -3.97 10.37
CA SER A 31 4.52 -5.08 11.26
C SER A 31 5.72 -5.51 12.10
N SER A 32 5.47 -6.35 13.08
CA SER A 32 6.54 -6.86 13.95
C SER A 32 7.56 -7.70 13.22
N ASP A 33 7.24 -8.20 12.03
CA ASP A 33 8.17 -8.94 11.18
C ASP A 33 8.71 -8.09 10.02
N ASP A 34 8.70 -6.76 10.19
CA ASP A 34 9.31 -5.78 9.28
C ASP A 34 8.65 -5.73 7.90
N ARG A 35 7.35 -5.97 7.83
CA ARG A 35 6.59 -5.85 6.59
C ARG A 35 5.80 -4.54 6.57
N ALA A 36 5.80 -3.86 5.44
CA ALA A 36 5.05 -2.62 5.28
C ALA A 36 3.55 -2.89 5.38
N ILE A 37 2.82 -2.02 6.08
CA ILE A 37 1.38 -2.11 6.23
C ILE A 37 0.73 -0.94 5.48
N TYR A 38 -0.14 -1.25 4.52
CA TYR A 38 -0.86 -0.25 3.73
C TYR A 38 -2.34 -0.26 4.10
N SER A 39 -2.92 0.93 4.25
CA SER A 39 -4.35 1.07 4.43
C SER A 39 -5.06 0.91 3.08
N TYR A 40 -5.98 -0.05 2.98
CA TYR A 40 -6.74 -0.27 1.74
C TYR A 40 -7.50 0.99 1.32
N ASP A 41 -8.19 1.65 2.26
CA ASP A 41 -8.94 2.87 1.96
C ASP A 41 -8.03 3.97 1.41
N ALA A 42 -6.85 4.12 2.00
CA ALA A 42 -5.89 5.12 1.54
C ALA A 42 -5.27 4.73 0.20
N MET A 43 -5.12 3.43 -0.08
CA MET A 43 -4.66 2.96 -1.39
C MET A 43 -5.65 3.35 -2.49
N VAL A 44 -6.95 3.18 -2.24
CA VAL A 44 -8.00 3.57 -3.18
C VAL A 44 -7.93 5.07 -3.46
N LYS A 45 -7.85 5.88 -2.41
CA LYS A 45 -7.75 7.34 -2.56
C LYS A 45 -6.51 7.75 -3.32
N SER A 46 -5.38 7.13 -3.02
CA SER A 46 -4.11 7.40 -3.71
C SER A 46 -4.20 7.08 -5.19
N ALA A 47 -4.79 5.94 -5.54
CA ALA A 47 -4.95 5.54 -6.93
C ALA A 47 -5.85 6.52 -7.70
N ILE A 48 -6.93 6.99 -7.09
CA ILE A 48 -7.81 7.98 -7.69
C ILE A 48 -7.03 9.27 -7.98
N GLN A 49 -6.23 9.73 -7.03
CA GLN A 49 -5.47 10.96 -7.19
C GLN A 49 -4.31 10.84 -8.17
N GLN A 50 -3.57 9.74 -8.10
CA GLN A 50 -2.34 9.58 -8.89
C GLN A 50 -2.60 9.09 -10.30
N GLU A 51 -3.59 8.21 -10.48
CA GLU A 51 -3.88 7.61 -11.78
C GLU A 51 -5.07 8.22 -12.48
N GLY A 52 -5.86 9.04 -11.77
CA GLY A 52 -7.05 9.64 -12.35
C GLY A 52 -8.20 8.66 -12.53
N TRP A 53 -8.17 7.52 -11.83
CA TRP A 53 -9.23 6.52 -11.92
C TRP A 53 -10.46 6.93 -11.12
N THR A 54 -11.61 6.35 -11.47
CA THR A 54 -12.79 6.42 -10.61
C THR A 54 -12.56 5.49 -9.40
N GLU A 55 -13.39 5.64 -8.38
CA GLU A 55 -13.32 4.76 -7.21
C GLU A 55 -13.51 3.30 -7.62
N GLU A 56 -14.48 3.01 -8.48
CA GLU A 56 -14.75 1.66 -8.95
C GLU A 56 -13.54 1.07 -9.70
N GLU A 57 -12.93 1.88 -10.59
CA GLU A 57 -11.74 1.46 -11.32
C GLU A 57 -10.58 1.18 -10.38
N ALA A 58 -10.39 2.03 -9.37
CA ALA A 58 -9.32 1.87 -8.40
C ALA A 58 -9.49 0.57 -7.60
N ILE A 59 -10.69 0.31 -7.12
CA ILE A 59 -11.01 -0.90 -6.36
C ILE A 59 -10.76 -2.14 -7.21
N ASP A 60 -11.29 -2.16 -8.43
CA ASP A 60 -11.13 -3.30 -9.33
C ASP A 60 -9.66 -3.58 -9.62
N TRP A 61 -8.89 -2.53 -9.90
CA TRP A 61 -7.48 -2.68 -10.23
C TRP A 61 -6.68 -3.20 -9.04
N ILE A 62 -6.91 -2.62 -7.86
CA ILE A 62 -6.19 -3.00 -6.65
C ILE A 62 -6.48 -4.46 -6.29
N ASP A 63 -7.75 -4.85 -6.30
CA ASP A 63 -8.15 -6.21 -5.94
C ASP A 63 -7.60 -7.23 -6.93
N TYR A 64 -7.68 -6.92 -8.22
CA TYR A 64 -7.27 -7.87 -9.26
C TYR A 64 -5.75 -7.97 -9.38
N ASN A 65 -5.03 -6.85 -9.31
CA ASN A 65 -3.59 -6.84 -9.56
C ASN A 65 -2.77 -6.86 -8.27
N THR A 66 -3.01 -5.90 -7.37
CA THR A 66 -2.16 -5.72 -6.20
C THR A 66 -2.39 -6.80 -5.15
N ILE A 67 -3.65 -7.01 -4.76
CA ILE A 67 -3.96 -7.97 -3.70
C ILE A 67 -3.62 -9.39 -4.14
N ARG A 68 -3.94 -9.76 -5.36
CA ARG A 68 -3.65 -11.09 -5.87
C ARG A 68 -2.16 -11.37 -5.97
N SER A 69 -1.37 -10.36 -6.30
CA SER A 69 0.07 -10.53 -6.45
C SER A 69 0.78 -10.80 -5.12
N LEU A 70 0.16 -10.44 -3.99
CA LEU A 70 0.79 -10.60 -2.68
C LEU A 70 1.12 -12.05 -2.36
N SER A 71 0.36 -13.00 -2.88
CA SER A 71 0.63 -14.43 -2.65
C SER A 71 1.93 -14.89 -3.32
N TYR A 72 2.47 -14.11 -4.24
CA TYR A 72 3.71 -14.43 -4.96
C TYR A 72 4.92 -13.63 -4.46
N ILE A 73 4.71 -12.77 -3.45
CA ILE A 73 5.79 -11.92 -2.90
C ILE A 73 6.11 -12.38 -1.49
N GLU A 74 7.32 -12.92 -1.30
CA GLU A 74 7.78 -13.28 0.04
C GLU A 74 8.08 -12.01 0.83
N ASN A 75 7.57 -11.94 2.05
CA ASN A 75 7.71 -10.76 2.93
C ASN A 75 7.15 -9.47 2.31
N GLY A 76 6.16 -9.61 1.44
CA GLY A 76 5.52 -8.47 0.80
C GLY A 76 4.64 -7.67 1.75
N PRO A 77 4.12 -6.52 1.29
CA PRO A 77 3.26 -5.68 2.12
C PRO A 77 2.01 -6.38 2.64
N ILE A 78 1.53 -5.87 3.78
CA ILE A 78 0.30 -6.32 4.42
C ILE A 78 -0.78 -5.28 4.15
N ILE A 79 -1.99 -5.73 3.85
CA ILE A 79 -3.12 -4.84 3.61
C ILE A 79 -3.98 -4.76 4.86
N LEU A 80 -4.22 -3.54 5.32
CA LEU A 80 -5.07 -3.28 6.48
C LEU A 80 -6.44 -2.82 6.00
N TYR A 81 -7.48 -3.57 6.40
CA TYR A 81 -8.87 -3.19 6.16
C TYR A 81 -9.42 -2.60 7.46
N SER A 82 -9.72 -1.30 7.44
CA SER A 82 -10.22 -0.62 8.63
C SER A 82 -11.64 -1.10 8.98
N LEU A 83 -11.86 -1.37 10.26
CA LEU A 83 -13.18 -1.73 10.77
C LEU A 83 -13.89 -0.53 11.38
N LEU A 84 -13.19 0.58 11.53
CA LEU A 84 -13.71 1.78 12.18
C LEU A 84 -13.80 2.90 11.16
N ASP A 85 -14.88 3.66 11.21
CA ASP A 85 -15.00 4.88 10.41
C ASP A 85 -14.23 6.01 11.12
N ASP A 86 -13.47 6.74 10.33
CA ASP A 86 -12.74 7.91 10.84
C ASP A 86 -13.55 9.18 10.63
#